data_b4cb8334d92c085c8b5c5fa3abf1bc88
#
_entry.id   b4cb8334d92c085c8b5c5fa3abf1bc88
#
_cell.length_a   1.000
_cell.length_b   1.000
_cell.length_c   1.000
_cell.angle_alpha   90.00
_cell.angle_beta   90.00
_cell.angle_gamma   90.00
#
_symmetry.space_group_name_H-M   'P 1'
#
loop_
_entity.id
_entity.type
_entity.pdbx_description
1 polymer ?
#
loop_
_entity_poly.entity_id
_entity_poly.type
_entity_poly.pdbx_seq_one_letter_code
_entity_poly.pdbx_strand_id
1 'polypeptide(L)'
;RSLLRTSPSSLEDAAYCVRCAANDYAIPGLELDSHGLCPMCRTEEKYRYAKNVMPVLRTIPRSPDRRYDAAVFYTGGKDSSYLLYQLARVQKLRVLSLTWETPFISDWARESIAHAREALPEVDFLVERAPTPSLNAIYRKAYALQKNVCICPSVAYVLFFQRLCQWDVPYLVLGNEPSQCRNLIYNQMAPAFYYHPLAQSAARLAVNTCRVFTLRRPFAPGQMELYMTVRQLAFGGESSGKKRIYHNELVENTASALAQAPDFLAPFRQAVREAARSARLPALIHIDFDDISEGGVYDWTGV
;
A
#
# COMPACT_ATOMS: atom_id res chain seq x y z
N ARG A 1 -27.56 -24.88 13.16
CA ARG A 1 -26.80 -24.03 14.11
C ARG A 1 -26.93 -22.61 13.64
N SER A 2 -27.53 -21.72 14.48
CA SER A 2 -27.69 -20.30 14.18
C SER A 2 -26.33 -19.67 13.88
N LEU A 3 -26.17 -19.13 12.69
CA LEU A 3 -24.98 -18.36 12.27
C LEU A 3 -24.98 -16.92 12.82
N LEU A 4 -26.03 -16.55 13.54
CA LEU A 4 -26.16 -15.25 14.20
C LEU A 4 -25.51 -15.38 15.58
N ARG A 5 -24.25 -14.96 15.71
CA ARG A 5 -23.66 -14.65 17.00
C ARG A 5 -24.32 -13.37 17.52
N THR A 6 -24.91 -13.45 18.66
CA THR A 6 -25.44 -12.28 19.35
C THR A 6 -24.26 -11.49 19.88
N SER A 7 -24.12 -10.24 19.41
CA SER A 7 -23.22 -9.29 20.06
C SER A 7 -23.77 -8.95 21.46
N PRO A 8 -22.89 -8.59 22.41
CA PRO A 8 -23.34 -8.06 23.72
C PRO A 8 -24.30 -6.89 23.55
N SER A 9 -25.20 -6.71 24.47
CA SER A 9 -26.21 -5.64 24.42
C SER A 9 -25.63 -4.26 24.74
N SER A 10 -24.49 -4.22 25.41
CA SER A 10 -23.79 -2.98 25.80
C SER A 10 -22.27 -3.15 25.76
N LEU A 11 -21.56 -2.02 25.81
CA LEU A 11 -20.11 -2.02 25.96
C LEU A 11 -19.65 -2.58 27.30
N GLU A 12 -20.49 -2.50 28.34
CA GLU A 12 -20.18 -3.01 29.68
C GLU A 12 -20.16 -4.54 29.72
N ASP A 13 -20.97 -5.17 28.88
CA ASP A 13 -21.05 -6.62 28.77
C ASP A 13 -20.04 -7.19 27.75
N ALA A 14 -19.27 -6.35 27.10
CA ALA A 14 -18.38 -6.75 26.02
C ALA A 14 -17.11 -7.43 26.54
N ALA A 15 -16.66 -8.46 25.82
CA ALA A 15 -15.36 -9.08 26.04
C ALA A 15 -14.27 -8.26 25.35
N TYR A 16 -13.31 -7.75 26.10
CA TYR A 16 -12.22 -6.91 25.59
C TYR A 16 -10.94 -7.71 25.43
N CYS A 17 -10.20 -7.38 24.37
CA CYS A 17 -8.84 -7.84 24.22
C CYS A 17 -7.97 -7.23 25.36
N VAL A 18 -7.21 -8.07 26.04
CA VAL A 18 -6.34 -7.64 27.15
C VAL A 18 -5.19 -6.71 26.72
N ARG A 19 -4.96 -6.56 25.42
CA ARG A 19 -3.83 -5.79 24.86
C ARG A 19 -4.26 -4.55 24.07
N CYS A 20 -5.46 -4.54 23.53
CA CYS A 20 -5.98 -3.41 22.75
C CYS A 20 -7.47 -3.19 23.06
N ALA A 21 -8.06 -2.14 22.48
CA ALA A 21 -9.47 -1.81 22.71
C ALA A 21 -10.47 -2.66 21.87
N ALA A 22 -10.02 -3.67 21.12
CA ALA A 22 -10.91 -4.52 20.36
C ALA A 22 -11.84 -5.30 21.28
N ASN A 23 -13.14 -5.29 20.97
CA ASN A 23 -14.18 -5.97 21.75
C ASN A 23 -15.26 -6.52 20.82
N ASP A 24 -16.04 -7.49 21.31
CA ASP A 24 -17.06 -8.19 20.52
C ASP A 24 -18.36 -7.41 20.35
N TYR A 25 -18.54 -6.29 21.06
CA TYR A 25 -19.61 -5.34 20.82
C TYR A 25 -19.37 -4.53 19.54
N ALA A 26 -18.18 -3.94 19.41
CA ALA A 26 -17.80 -3.13 18.27
C ALA A 26 -17.43 -3.99 17.04
N ILE A 27 -16.95 -5.21 17.27
CA ILE A 27 -16.52 -6.15 16.21
C ILE A 27 -17.33 -7.44 16.33
N PRO A 28 -18.51 -7.53 15.69
CA PRO A 28 -19.36 -8.71 15.79
C PRO A 28 -18.62 -9.98 15.40
N GLY A 29 -18.63 -10.97 16.27
CA GLY A 29 -17.96 -12.25 16.04
C GLY A 29 -16.46 -12.24 16.33
N LEU A 30 -15.95 -11.23 17.04
CA LEU A 30 -14.58 -11.25 17.56
C LEU A 30 -14.41 -12.45 18.50
N GLU A 31 -13.38 -13.25 18.25
CA GLU A 31 -12.97 -14.35 19.13
C GLU A 31 -11.67 -14.01 19.81
N LEU A 32 -11.69 -13.97 21.12
CA LEU A 32 -10.50 -13.89 21.94
C LEU A 32 -9.97 -15.32 22.21
N ASP A 33 -8.65 -15.47 22.23
CA ASP A 33 -8.04 -16.76 22.59
C ASP A 33 -8.04 -17.01 24.10
N SER A 34 -7.44 -18.12 24.53
CA SER A 34 -7.32 -18.50 25.94
C SER A 34 -6.53 -17.50 26.79
N HIS A 35 -5.77 -16.60 26.18
CA HIS A 35 -5.01 -15.51 26.82
C HIS A 35 -5.75 -14.17 26.73
N GLY A 36 -6.97 -14.14 26.21
CA GLY A 36 -7.76 -12.93 26.05
C GLY A 36 -7.27 -12.03 24.90
N LEU A 37 -6.47 -12.55 23.96
CA LEU A 37 -5.94 -11.77 22.83
C LEU A 37 -6.85 -11.89 21.60
N CYS A 38 -7.10 -10.77 20.95
CA CYS A 38 -7.78 -10.76 19.67
C CYS A 38 -6.85 -11.29 18.53
N PRO A 39 -7.40 -11.69 17.36
CA PRO A 39 -6.60 -12.21 16.26
C PRO A 39 -5.47 -11.27 15.81
N MET A 40 -5.70 -9.96 15.88
CA MET A 40 -4.70 -8.93 15.55
C MET A 40 -3.49 -8.99 16.50
N CYS A 41 -3.77 -8.95 17.81
CA CYS A 41 -2.71 -8.97 18.82
C CYS A 41 -1.94 -10.29 18.86
N ARG A 42 -2.60 -11.42 18.56
CA ARG A 42 -1.92 -12.72 18.36
C ARG A 42 -0.97 -12.70 17.18
N THR A 43 -1.42 -12.12 16.07
CA THR A 43 -0.59 -12.01 14.87
C THR A 43 0.61 -11.13 15.12
N GLU A 44 0.41 -10.01 15.81
CA GLU A 44 1.49 -9.10 16.18
C GLU A 44 2.53 -9.79 17.08
N GLU A 45 2.11 -10.55 18.09
CA GLU A 45 3.01 -11.29 18.94
C GLU A 45 3.80 -12.36 18.19
N LYS A 46 3.15 -13.09 17.30
CA LYS A 46 3.79 -14.09 16.45
C LYS A 46 4.88 -13.48 15.55
N TYR A 47 4.67 -12.24 15.10
CA TYR A 47 5.58 -11.56 14.17
C TYR A 47 6.36 -10.41 14.81
N ARG A 48 6.46 -10.37 16.16
CA ARG A 48 7.17 -9.30 16.88
C ARG A 48 8.61 -9.08 16.43
N TYR A 49 9.25 -10.08 15.83
CA TYR A 49 10.60 -10.01 15.28
C TYR A 49 10.64 -9.66 13.78
N ALA A 50 9.48 -9.57 13.14
CA ALA A 50 9.43 -9.28 11.73
C ALA A 50 9.75 -7.80 11.48
N LYS A 51 10.67 -7.56 10.53
CA LYS A 51 10.94 -6.21 10.05
C LYS A 51 9.95 -5.80 8.98
N ASN A 52 9.77 -4.49 8.83
CA ASN A 52 9.07 -3.97 7.68
C ASN A 52 9.71 -4.47 6.38
N VAL A 53 8.89 -4.86 5.42
CA VAL A 53 9.35 -5.30 4.10
C VAL A 53 9.94 -4.12 3.34
N MET A 54 9.35 -2.94 3.53
CA MET A 54 9.79 -1.69 2.92
C MET A 54 10.78 -0.95 3.81
N PRO A 55 11.73 -0.21 3.23
CA PRO A 55 12.54 0.72 3.98
C PRO A 55 11.68 1.77 4.70
N VAL A 56 12.03 2.04 5.95
CA VAL A 56 11.45 3.12 6.74
C VAL A 56 12.47 4.26 6.80
N LEU A 57 12.10 5.43 6.34
CA LEU A 57 12.97 6.60 6.34
C LEU A 57 12.27 7.79 7.00
N ARG A 58 12.98 8.49 7.91
CA ARG A 58 12.51 9.76 8.46
C ARG A 58 12.64 10.91 7.46
N THR A 59 13.71 10.89 6.67
CA THR A 59 14.02 11.92 5.70
C THR A 59 14.28 11.29 4.35
N ILE A 60 13.60 11.80 3.33
CA ILE A 60 13.79 11.35 1.95
C ILE A 60 14.98 12.11 1.34
N PRO A 61 15.97 11.41 0.75
CA PRO A 61 17.08 12.07 0.09
C PRO A 61 16.61 12.89 -1.11
N ARG A 62 17.16 14.09 -1.28
CA ARG A 62 16.96 14.89 -2.49
C ARG A 62 17.64 14.26 -3.71
N SER A 63 17.03 14.40 -4.85
CA SER A 63 17.52 13.91 -6.14
C SER A 63 17.69 15.08 -7.10
N PRO A 64 18.79 15.86 -7.05
CA PRO A 64 18.94 17.13 -7.78
C PRO A 64 18.73 16.98 -9.29
N ASP A 65 19.15 15.86 -9.88
CA ASP A 65 19.07 15.59 -11.31
C ASP A 65 17.69 15.11 -11.79
N ARG A 66 16.70 15.05 -10.91
CA ARG A 66 15.35 14.55 -11.22
C ARG A 66 14.32 15.66 -11.04
N ARG A 67 13.20 15.52 -11.77
CA ARG A 67 12.08 16.47 -11.65
C ARG A 67 11.45 16.43 -10.26
N TYR A 68 11.30 15.23 -9.68
CA TYR A 68 10.70 14.99 -8.38
C TYR A 68 11.67 14.27 -7.45
N ASP A 69 11.58 14.57 -6.17
CA ASP A 69 12.28 13.84 -5.11
C ASP A 69 11.43 12.67 -4.59
N ALA A 70 10.11 12.83 -4.61
CA ALA A 70 9.17 11.80 -4.17
C ALA A 70 7.80 11.92 -4.85
N ALA A 71 7.06 10.81 -4.84
CA ALA A 71 5.62 10.81 -5.13
C ALA A 71 4.85 10.21 -3.96
N VAL A 72 3.59 10.63 -3.79
CA VAL A 72 2.67 10.11 -2.78
C VAL A 72 1.30 9.83 -3.39
N PHE A 73 0.63 8.77 -2.93
CA PHE A 73 -0.80 8.62 -3.18
C PHE A 73 -1.57 9.53 -2.23
N TYR A 74 -2.28 10.51 -2.81
CA TYR A 74 -3.03 11.49 -2.08
C TYR A 74 -4.53 11.28 -2.25
N THR A 75 -5.23 11.14 -1.15
CA THR A 75 -6.66 10.81 -1.13
C THR A 75 -7.54 11.94 -0.59
N GLY A 76 -6.96 13.05 -0.15
CA GLY A 76 -7.66 14.12 0.57
C GLY A 76 -8.00 13.77 2.04
N GLY A 77 -7.59 12.60 2.51
CA GLY A 77 -7.74 12.20 3.91
C GLY A 77 -6.61 12.77 4.81
N LYS A 78 -6.87 12.84 6.11
CA LYS A 78 -5.94 13.44 7.11
C LYS A 78 -4.50 12.93 6.99
N ASP A 79 -4.32 11.60 6.95
CA ASP A 79 -2.98 10.98 6.96
C ASP A 79 -2.19 11.32 5.69
N SER A 80 -2.84 11.28 4.53
CA SER A 80 -2.22 11.65 3.27
C SER A 80 -1.94 13.16 3.17
N SER A 81 -2.76 14.02 3.78
CA SER A 81 -2.54 15.46 3.85
C SER A 81 -1.34 15.78 4.74
N TYR A 82 -1.25 15.14 5.92
CA TYR A 82 -0.11 15.30 6.80
C TYR A 82 1.19 14.83 6.14
N LEU A 83 1.18 13.67 5.48
CA LEU A 83 2.34 13.19 4.72
C LEU A 83 2.78 14.19 3.66
N LEU A 84 1.82 14.72 2.88
CA LEU A 84 2.09 15.69 1.83
C LEU A 84 2.72 16.97 2.39
N TYR A 85 2.17 17.49 3.49
CA TYR A 85 2.72 18.63 4.22
C TYR A 85 4.15 18.36 4.71
N GLN A 86 4.39 17.22 5.36
CA GLN A 86 5.72 16.83 5.85
C GLN A 86 6.75 16.78 4.73
N LEU A 87 6.41 16.20 3.59
CA LEU A 87 7.35 16.10 2.48
C LEU A 87 7.59 17.46 1.79
N ALA A 88 6.53 18.23 1.54
CA ALA A 88 6.62 19.47 0.78
C ALA A 88 7.11 20.65 1.64
N ARG A 89 6.53 20.85 2.84
CA ARG A 89 6.82 22.01 3.69
C ARG A 89 7.97 21.79 4.67
N VAL A 90 7.97 20.66 5.36
CA VAL A 90 8.98 20.39 6.39
C VAL A 90 10.29 19.94 5.75
N GLN A 91 10.25 18.92 4.89
CA GLN A 91 11.44 18.41 4.19
C GLN A 91 11.79 19.22 2.94
N LYS A 92 10.89 20.08 2.45
CA LYS A 92 11.07 20.95 1.28
C LYS A 92 11.46 20.16 0.01
N LEU A 93 10.79 19.03 -0.22
CA LEU A 93 10.99 18.18 -1.38
C LEU A 93 10.11 18.61 -2.54
N ARG A 94 10.56 18.32 -3.76
CA ARG A 94 9.72 18.40 -4.98
C ARG A 94 8.82 17.17 -5.03
N VAL A 95 7.55 17.35 -4.69
CA VAL A 95 6.61 16.25 -4.50
C VAL A 95 5.63 16.17 -5.66
N LEU A 96 5.41 14.95 -6.15
CA LEU A 96 4.33 14.60 -7.06
C LEU A 96 3.20 13.96 -6.26
N SER A 97 2.08 14.65 -6.16
CA SER A 97 0.84 14.15 -5.55
C SER A 97 0.01 13.39 -6.59
N LEU A 98 -0.33 12.14 -6.30
CA LEU A 98 -1.06 11.24 -7.20
C LEU A 98 -2.45 10.96 -6.63
N THR A 99 -3.48 11.48 -7.26
CA THR A 99 -4.87 11.28 -6.85
C THR A 99 -5.62 10.46 -7.88
N TRP A 100 -6.08 9.30 -7.48
CA TRP A 100 -7.11 8.61 -8.24
C TRP A 100 -8.48 9.14 -7.83
N GLU A 101 -9.10 9.90 -8.73
CA GLU A 101 -10.47 10.35 -8.54
C GLU A 101 -11.43 9.19 -8.79
N THR A 102 -11.84 8.54 -7.70
CA THR A 102 -12.77 7.41 -7.77
C THR A 102 -14.18 7.91 -8.07
N PRO A 103 -15.08 7.09 -8.69
CA PRO A 103 -16.48 7.46 -8.88
C PRO A 103 -17.24 7.70 -7.55
N PHE A 104 -16.68 7.23 -6.43
CA PHE A 104 -17.28 7.28 -5.10
C PHE A 104 -16.58 8.29 -4.18
N ILE A 105 -15.74 9.16 -4.72
CA ILE A 105 -15.08 10.20 -3.93
C ILE A 105 -16.12 11.14 -3.33
N SER A 106 -16.03 11.41 -2.03
CA SER A 106 -16.93 12.34 -1.35
C SER A 106 -16.63 13.78 -1.73
N ASP A 107 -17.63 14.66 -1.58
CA ASP A 107 -17.45 16.10 -1.83
C ASP A 107 -16.42 16.70 -0.86
N TRP A 108 -16.41 16.27 0.40
CA TRP A 108 -15.38 16.63 1.39
C TRP A 108 -13.96 16.28 0.94
N ALA A 109 -13.76 15.10 0.35
CA ALA A 109 -12.43 14.73 -0.16
C ALA A 109 -12.05 15.59 -1.37
N ARG A 110 -13.00 15.93 -2.27
CA ARG A 110 -12.74 16.86 -3.38
C ARG A 110 -12.35 18.24 -2.88
N GLU A 111 -13.07 18.75 -1.89
CA GLU A 111 -12.80 20.05 -1.26
C GLU A 111 -11.43 20.04 -0.58
N SER A 112 -11.10 19.00 0.18
CA SER A 112 -9.78 18.84 0.79
C SER A 112 -8.65 18.81 -0.25
N ILE A 113 -8.85 18.13 -1.39
CA ILE A 113 -7.88 18.12 -2.48
C ILE A 113 -7.73 19.51 -3.11
N ALA A 114 -8.82 20.26 -3.29
CA ALA A 114 -8.80 21.61 -3.81
C ALA A 114 -8.03 22.56 -2.87
N HIS A 115 -8.33 22.53 -1.59
CA HIS A 115 -7.62 23.32 -0.57
C HIS A 115 -6.13 22.98 -0.49
N ALA A 116 -5.77 21.68 -0.57
CA ALA A 116 -4.36 21.29 -0.58
C ALA A 116 -3.61 21.85 -1.80
N ARG A 117 -4.25 21.92 -2.97
CA ARG A 117 -3.66 22.54 -4.17
C ARG A 117 -3.41 24.02 -4.00
N GLU A 118 -4.31 24.72 -3.34
CA GLU A 118 -4.14 26.15 -3.03
C GLU A 118 -3.08 26.37 -1.96
N ALA A 119 -3.08 25.55 -0.91
CA ALA A 119 -2.15 25.66 0.20
C ALA A 119 -0.72 25.23 -0.14
N LEU A 120 -0.52 24.34 -1.10
CA LEU A 120 0.78 23.78 -1.48
C LEU A 120 1.07 23.98 -2.98
N PRO A 121 1.23 25.25 -3.44
CA PRO A 121 1.45 25.55 -4.86
C PRO A 121 2.77 25.00 -5.41
N GLU A 122 3.72 24.60 -4.55
CA GLU A 122 4.97 23.95 -4.91
C GLU A 122 4.83 22.45 -5.21
N VAL A 123 3.66 21.85 -4.96
CA VAL A 123 3.38 20.44 -5.22
C VAL A 123 2.71 20.28 -6.58
N ASP A 124 3.20 19.37 -7.40
CA ASP A 124 2.53 18.98 -8.64
C ASP A 124 1.42 17.95 -8.34
N PHE A 125 0.18 18.29 -8.64
CA PHE A 125 -0.98 17.40 -8.43
C PHE A 125 -1.39 16.75 -9.75
N LEU A 126 -1.23 15.44 -9.84
CA LEU A 126 -1.74 14.61 -10.94
C LEU A 126 -3.01 13.90 -10.48
N VAL A 127 -4.13 14.21 -11.12
CA VAL A 127 -5.43 13.58 -10.85
C VAL A 127 -5.83 12.77 -12.08
N GLU A 128 -6.06 11.48 -11.89
CA GLU A 128 -6.42 10.56 -12.96
C GLU A 128 -7.74 9.83 -12.62
N ARG A 129 -8.46 9.45 -13.66
CA ARG A 129 -9.68 8.65 -13.56
C ARG A 129 -9.51 7.36 -14.33
N ALA A 130 -9.97 6.25 -13.75
CA ALA A 130 -10.04 5.01 -14.51
C ALA A 130 -11.32 4.98 -15.37
N PRO A 131 -11.30 4.37 -16.56
CA PRO A 131 -12.49 4.27 -17.41
C PRO A 131 -13.62 3.51 -16.70
N THR A 132 -14.82 4.09 -16.68
CA THR A 132 -15.98 3.51 -16.00
C THR A 132 -16.30 2.07 -16.43
N PRO A 133 -16.26 1.70 -17.74
CA PRO A 133 -16.48 0.32 -18.14
C PRO A 133 -15.46 -0.65 -17.54
N SER A 134 -14.18 -0.25 -17.48
CA SER A 134 -13.10 -1.03 -16.86
C SER A 134 -13.33 -1.21 -15.37
N LEU A 135 -13.67 -0.14 -14.65
CA LEU A 135 -13.98 -0.22 -13.23
C LEU A 135 -15.18 -1.13 -12.94
N ASN A 136 -16.24 -1.01 -13.73
CA ASN A 136 -17.42 -1.85 -13.56
C ASN A 136 -17.09 -3.35 -13.75
N ALA A 137 -16.26 -3.70 -14.73
CA ALA A 137 -15.82 -5.08 -14.94
C ALA A 137 -14.97 -5.57 -13.75
N ILE A 138 -14.01 -4.76 -13.29
CA ILE A 138 -13.14 -5.05 -12.16
C ILE A 138 -13.95 -5.25 -10.88
N TYR A 139 -14.83 -4.30 -10.53
CA TYR A 139 -15.64 -4.39 -9.31
C TYR A 139 -16.60 -5.57 -9.34
N ARG A 140 -17.28 -5.81 -10.47
CA ARG A 140 -18.18 -6.97 -10.61
C ARG A 140 -17.45 -8.29 -10.31
N LYS A 141 -16.24 -8.44 -10.85
CA LYS A 141 -15.42 -9.64 -10.59
C LYS A 141 -14.93 -9.68 -9.15
N ALA A 142 -14.48 -8.57 -8.60
CA ALA A 142 -14.00 -8.48 -7.23
C ALA A 142 -15.10 -8.85 -6.21
N TYR A 143 -16.30 -8.32 -6.36
CA TYR A 143 -17.44 -8.67 -5.51
C TYR A 143 -17.86 -10.12 -5.63
N ALA A 144 -17.71 -10.74 -6.80
CA ALA A 144 -17.97 -12.16 -6.98
C ALA A 144 -16.94 -13.08 -6.30
N LEU A 145 -15.72 -12.59 -6.07
CA LEU A 145 -14.62 -13.35 -5.49
C LEU A 145 -14.49 -13.17 -3.97
N GLN A 146 -14.85 -12.01 -3.44
CA GLN A 146 -14.62 -11.67 -2.03
C GLN A 146 -15.73 -10.80 -1.45
N LYS A 147 -15.99 -10.95 -0.15
CA LYS A 147 -17.06 -10.23 0.54
C LYS A 147 -16.72 -8.74 0.76
N ASN A 148 -15.46 -8.44 1.08
CA ASN A 148 -14.98 -7.09 1.30
C ASN A 148 -14.02 -6.71 0.19
N VAL A 149 -14.44 -5.77 -0.64
CA VAL A 149 -13.67 -5.35 -1.81
C VAL A 149 -12.98 -4.02 -1.53
N CYS A 150 -11.66 -4.03 -1.36
CA CYS A 150 -10.85 -2.83 -1.35
C CYS A 150 -9.76 -2.96 -2.40
N ILE A 151 -10.06 -2.57 -3.64
CA ILE A 151 -9.11 -2.60 -4.76
C ILE A 151 -8.51 -1.21 -5.06
N CYS A 152 -8.87 -0.19 -4.28
CA CYS A 152 -8.45 1.19 -4.51
C CYS A 152 -6.92 1.36 -4.64
N PRO A 153 -6.08 0.84 -3.74
CA PRO A 153 -4.64 0.97 -3.89
C PRO A 153 -4.13 0.30 -5.16
N SER A 154 -4.72 -0.82 -5.55
CA SER A 154 -4.30 -1.58 -6.73
C SER A 154 -4.61 -0.85 -8.03
N VAL A 155 -5.77 -0.20 -8.13
CA VAL A 155 -6.12 0.64 -9.28
C VAL A 155 -5.22 1.87 -9.35
N ALA A 156 -4.84 2.46 -8.21
CA ALA A 156 -3.89 3.57 -8.19
C ALA A 156 -2.52 3.15 -8.76
N TYR A 157 -2.00 1.95 -8.42
CA TYR A 157 -0.79 1.45 -9.08
C TYR A 157 -0.96 1.31 -10.59
N VAL A 158 -2.10 0.79 -11.05
CA VAL A 158 -2.36 0.64 -12.50
C VAL A 158 -2.35 1.99 -13.22
N LEU A 159 -2.97 3.01 -12.62
CA LEU A 159 -3.05 4.36 -13.20
C LEU A 159 -1.68 5.05 -13.26
N PHE A 160 -0.91 4.98 -12.18
CA PHE A 160 0.23 5.88 -12.00
C PHE A 160 1.59 5.24 -12.23
N PHE A 161 1.73 3.92 -12.20
CA PHE A 161 3.03 3.25 -12.25
C PHE A 161 3.83 3.60 -13.51
N GLN A 162 3.17 3.66 -14.66
CA GLN A 162 3.81 4.04 -15.92
C GLN A 162 4.41 5.46 -15.83
N ARG A 163 3.65 6.42 -15.30
CA ARG A 163 4.11 7.81 -15.13
C ARG A 163 5.29 7.90 -14.15
N LEU A 164 5.22 7.18 -13.04
CA LEU A 164 6.30 7.11 -12.07
C LEU A 164 7.61 6.63 -12.70
N CYS A 165 7.54 5.61 -13.55
CA CYS A 165 8.70 5.09 -14.30
C CYS A 165 9.19 6.07 -15.36
N GLN A 166 8.29 6.66 -16.15
CA GLN A 166 8.62 7.61 -17.22
C GLN A 166 9.28 8.88 -16.70
N TRP A 167 8.81 9.40 -15.56
CA TRP A 167 9.36 10.59 -14.92
C TRP A 167 10.53 10.30 -13.98
N ASP A 168 10.97 9.05 -13.94
CA ASP A 168 12.10 8.56 -13.15
C ASP A 168 12.00 9.01 -11.67
N VAL A 169 10.79 8.95 -11.09
CA VAL A 169 10.55 9.31 -9.70
C VAL A 169 11.31 8.34 -8.79
N PRO A 170 12.19 8.84 -7.89
CA PRO A 170 13.05 7.95 -7.11
C PRO A 170 12.34 7.21 -5.99
N TYR A 171 11.34 7.85 -5.37
CA TYR A 171 10.64 7.30 -4.22
C TYR A 171 9.13 7.41 -4.37
N LEU A 172 8.42 6.32 -4.08
CA LEU A 172 6.98 6.32 -3.82
C LEU A 172 6.80 6.16 -2.32
N VAL A 173 6.27 7.20 -1.68
CA VAL A 173 6.19 7.27 -0.23
C VAL A 173 4.78 6.91 0.22
N LEU A 174 4.69 5.99 1.16
CA LEU A 174 3.46 5.60 1.83
C LEU A 174 3.52 6.09 3.27
N GLY A 175 2.51 6.83 3.69
CA GLY A 175 2.28 7.22 5.07
C GLY A 175 1.07 6.47 5.59
N ASN A 176 1.31 5.53 6.46
CA ASN A 176 0.26 4.76 7.11
C ASN A 176 0.57 4.67 8.59
N GLU A 177 -0.45 4.54 9.40
CA GLU A 177 -0.24 4.22 10.81
C GLU A 177 0.43 2.85 10.97
N PRO A 178 1.25 2.62 12.03
CA PRO A 178 1.97 1.37 12.23
C PRO A 178 1.09 0.12 12.19
N SER A 179 -0.14 0.22 12.69
CA SER A 179 -1.14 -0.85 12.66
C SER A 179 -1.60 -1.19 11.25
N GLN A 180 -1.80 -0.18 10.40
CA GLN A 180 -2.20 -0.36 9.00
C GLN A 180 -1.07 -0.96 8.19
N CYS A 181 0.16 -0.49 8.40
CA CYS A 181 1.34 -1.05 7.77
C CYS A 181 1.54 -2.50 8.10
N ARG A 182 1.43 -2.87 9.36
CA ARG A 182 1.52 -4.27 9.79
C ARG A 182 0.51 -5.13 9.04
N ASN A 183 -0.75 -4.70 8.96
CA ASN A 183 -1.80 -5.46 8.30
C ASN A 183 -1.62 -5.58 6.78
N LEU A 184 -1.27 -4.49 6.12
CA LEU A 184 -0.99 -4.49 4.68
C LEU A 184 0.21 -5.37 4.34
N ILE A 185 1.26 -5.26 5.14
CA ILE A 185 2.51 -5.97 4.92
C ILE A 185 2.34 -7.47 5.23
N TYR A 186 1.83 -7.83 6.41
CA TYR A 186 1.75 -9.22 6.83
C TYR A 186 0.76 -10.07 6.04
N ASN A 187 -0.25 -9.46 5.45
CA ASN A 187 -1.30 -10.20 4.78
C ASN A 187 -1.22 -10.18 3.24
N GLN A 188 -0.41 -9.30 2.63
CA GLN A 188 -0.61 -9.03 1.21
C GLN A 188 0.66 -9.02 0.35
N MET A 189 1.84 -8.72 0.88
CA MET A 189 2.99 -8.40 0.03
C MET A 189 4.05 -9.49 -0.08
N ALA A 190 4.21 -10.33 0.94
CA ALA A 190 5.24 -11.36 0.94
C ALA A 190 4.88 -12.54 1.87
N PRO A 191 5.47 -13.72 1.66
CA PRO A 191 5.31 -14.84 2.59
C PRO A 191 5.93 -14.50 3.96
N ALA A 192 5.39 -15.12 5.02
CA ALA A 192 5.76 -14.82 6.40
C ALA A 192 7.27 -14.89 6.68
N PHE A 193 8.00 -15.82 6.04
CA PHE A 193 9.46 -15.93 6.21
C PHE A 193 10.22 -14.70 5.70
N TYR A 194 9.66 -13.97 4.72
CA TYR A 194 10.31 -12.80 4.14
C TYR A 194 10.40 -11.62 5.11
N TYR A 195 9.61 -11.62 6.18
CA TYR A 195 9.69 -10.60 7.22
C TYR A 195 10.85 -10.83 8.19
N HIS A 196 11.48 -12.01 8.15
CA HIS A 196 12.71 -12.25 8.91
C HIS A 196 13.90 -11.52 8.24
N PRO A 197 14.68 -10.71 8.98
CA PRO A 197 15.72 -9.86 8.40
C PRO A 197 16.74 -10.62 7.55
N LEU A 198 17.17 -11.80 8.00
CA LEU A 198 18.13 -12.62 7.28
C LEU A 198 17.52 -13.21 6.00
N ALA A 199 16.28 -13.69 6.05
CA ALA A 199 15.58 -14.23 4.89
C ALA A 199 15.34 -13.14 3.84
N GLN A 200 14.98 -11.93 4.26
CA GLN A 200 14.81 -10.77 3.38
C GLN A 200 16.12 -10.39 2.68
N SER A 201 17.21 -10.35 3.45
CA SER A 201 18.55 -10.04 2.91
C SER A 201 19.02 -11.12 1.94
N ALA A 202 18.84 -12.40 2.29
CA ALA A 202 19.18 -13.52 1.43
C ALA A 202 18.35 -13.52 0.13
N ALA A 203 17.06 -13.27 0.20
CA ALA A 203 16.19 -13.18 -0.98
C ALA A 203 16.60 -12.01 -1.90
N ARG A 204 16.92 -10.84 -1.35
CA ARG A 204 17.43 -9.70 -2.13
C ARG A 204 18.76 -10.02 -2.78
N LEU A 205 19.67 -10.63 -2.04
CA LEU A 205 20.96 -11.05 -2.58
C LEU A 205 20.78 -12.04 -3.73
N ALA A 206 19.98 -13.09 -3.56
CA ALA A 206 19.72 -14.08 -4.61
C ALA A 206 19.11 -13.45 -5.87
N VAL A 207 18.06 -12.62 -5.72
CA VAL A 207 17.43 -11.93 -6.84
C VAL A 207 18.43 -11.01 -7.56
N ASN A 208 19.20 -10.21 -6.82
CA ASN A 208 20.15 -9.28 -7.41
C ASN A 208 21.34 -9.99 -8.05
N THR A 209 21.80 -11.10 -7.50
CA THR A 209 22.82 -11.96 -8.13
C THR A 209 22.33 -12.47 -9.47
N CYS A 210 21.12 -13.06 -9.54
CA CYS A 210 20.51 -13.48 -10.80
C CYS A 210 20.38 -12.33 -11.81
N ARG A 211 20.04 -11.13 -11.34
CA ARG A 211 19.93 -9.95 -12.20
C ARG A 211 21.27 -9.55 -12.80
N VAL A 212 22.35 -9.53 -12.02
CA VAL A 212 23.70 -9.21 -12.48
C VAL A 212 24.15 -10.24 -13.52
N PHE A 213 23.98 -11.53 -13.25
CA PHE A 213 24.30 -12.59 -14.22
C PHE A 213 23.50 -12.49 -15.53
N THR A 214 22.30 -11.90 -15.48
CA THR A 214 21.49 -11.63 -16.68
C THR A 214 21.68 -10.22 -17.25
N LEU A 215 22.77 -9.53 -16.88
CA LEU A 215 23.14 -8.18 -17.32
C LEU A 215 22.04 -7.14 -17.03
N ARG A 216 21.33 -7.30 -15.92
CA ARG A 216 20.30 -6.37 -15.45
C ARG A 216 20.80 -5.62 -14.22
N ARG A 217 20.39 -4.38 -14.06
CA ARG A 217 20.69 -3.60 -12.87
C ARG A 217 20.04 -4.23 -11.64
N PRO A 218 20.74 -4.35 -10.51
CA PRO A 218 20.18 -4.80 -9.25
C PRO A 218 19.09 -3.84 -8.76
N PHE A 219 18.11 -4.36 -8.04
CA PHE A 219 17.11 -3.57 -7.36
C PHE A 219 17.65 -2.99 -6.06
N ALA A 220 17.40 -1.70 -5.82
CA ALA A 220 17.59 -1.11 -4.51
C ALA A 220 16.50 -1.61 -3.51
N PRO A 221 16.75 -1.46 -2.21
CA PRO A 221 15.71 -1.66 -1.20
C PRO A 221 14.47 -0.81 -1.51
N GLY A 222 13.28 -1.39 -1.40
CA GLY A 222 12.02 -0.77 -1.80
C GLY A 222 11.65 -0.96 -3.28
N GLN A 223 12.61 -1.01 -4.18
CA GLN A 223 12.34 -1.29 -5.60
C GLN A 223 11.91 -2.74 -5.83
N MET A 224 12.55 -3.69 -5.16
CA MET A 224 12.19 -5.10 -5.27
C MET A 224 10.77 -5.33 -4.75
N GLU A 225 10.43 -4.72 -3.65
CA GLU A 225 9.12 -4.82 -3.02
C GLU A 225 8.02 -4.23 -3.93
N LEU A 226 8.26 -3.04 -4.46
CA LEU A 226 7.34 -2.45 -5.43
C LEU A 226 7.21 -3.32 -6.68
N TYR A 227 8.34 -3.80 -7.21
CA TYR A 227 8.32 -4.66 -8.39
C TYR A 227 7.52 -5.96 -8.16
N MET A 228 7.69 -6.60 -7.02
CA MET A 228 6.91 -7.80 -6.67
C MET A 228 5.41 -7.49 -6.63
N THR A 229 5.03 -6.37 -6.02
CA THR A 229 3.63 -5.92 -5.93
C THR A 229 3.04 -5.66 -7.31
N VAL A 230 3.66 -4.79 -8.10
CA VAL A 230 3.11 -4.43 -9.41
C VAL A 230 3.14 -5.62 -10.40
N ARG A 231 4.14 -6.49 -10.30
CA ARG A 231 4.19 -7.73 -11.09
C ARG A 231 3.04 -8.67 -10.78
N GLN A 232 2.72 -8.82 -9.49
CA GLN A 232 1.59 -9.64 -9.05
C GLN A 232 0.26 -9.06 -9.55
N LEU A 233 0.07 -7.75 -9.46
CA LEU A 233 -1.12 -7.06 -9.96
C LEU A 233 -1.25 -7.18 -11.49
N ALA A 234 -0.14 -7.05 -12.22
CA ALA A 234 -0.13 -7.08 -13.68
C ALA A 234 -0.40 -8.49 -14.26
N PHE A 235 0.15 -9.54 -13.63
CA PHE A 235 0.20 -10.88 -14.22
C PHE A 235 -0.36 -11.98 -13.30
N GLY A 236 -0.70 -11.66 -12.06
CA GLY A 236 -1.18 -12.64 -11.08
C GLY A 236 -2.49 -13.34 -11.47
N GLY A 237 -3.37 -12.64 -12.16
CA GLY A 237 -4.66 -13.19 -12.60
C GLY A 237 -4.59 -14.20 -13.76
N GLU A 238 -3.47 -14.26 -14.48
CA GLU A 238 -3.31 -15.14 -15.65
C GLU A 238 -2.70 -16.51 -15.31
N SER A 239 -2.22 -16.70 -14.10
CA SER A 239 -1.46 -17.89 -13.68
C SER A 239 -2.32 -18.97 -13.03
N SER A 240 -3.55 -19.16 -13.47
CA SER A 240 -4.39 -20.29 -13.01
C SER A 240 -3.69 -21.62 -13.32
N GLY A 241 -3.30 -22.36 -12.28
CA GLY A 241 -2.77 -23.72 -12.38
C GLY A 241 -1.27 -23.92 -12.16
N LYS A 242 -0.43 -22.88 -12.06
CA LYS A 242 0.98 -23.07 -11.66
C LYS A 242 1.14 -23.04 -10.15
N LYS A 243 1.77 -24.09 -9.58
CA LYS A 243 2.15 -24.11 -8.16
C LYS A 243 3.00 -22.88 -7.86
N ARG A 244 2.51 -21.97 -7.03
CA ARG A 244 3.23 -20.80 -6.57
C ARG A 244 3.93 -21.12 -5.25
N ILE A 245 5.13 -20.57 -5.06
CA ILE A 245 5.85 -20.68 -3.79
C ILE A 245 5.10 -19.92 -2.69
N TYR A 246 4.35 -18.88 -3.07
CA TYR A 246 3.54 -18.06 -2.19
C TYR A 246 2.13 -17.88 -2.78
N HIS A 247 1.16 -18.09 -1.94
CA HIS A 247 -0.26 -17.98 -2.26
C HIS A 247 -0.92 -17.01 -1.29
N ASN A 248 -1.49 -15.92 -1.82
CA ASN A 248 -2.28 -14.96 -1.07
C ASN A 248 -3.59 -14.73 -1.81
N GLU A 249 -4.67 -15.22 -1.24
CA GLU A 249 -5.99 -15.18 -1.85
C GLU A 249 -6.44 -13.75 -2.19
N LEU A 250 -6.20 -12.79 -1.30
CA LEU A 250 -6.59 -11.40 -1.52
C LEU A 250 -5.88 -10.79 -2.74
N VAL A 251 -4.57 -11.02 -2.85
CA VAL A 251 -3.78 -10.51 -3.98
C VAL A 251 -4.16 -11.19 -5.27
N GLU A 252 -4.44 -12.49 -5.24
CA GLU A 252 -4.88 -13.24 -6.41
C GLU A 252 -6.28 -12.85 -6.88
N ASN A 253 -7.19 -12.65 -5.95
CA ASN A 253 -8.54 -12.15 -6.24
C ASN A 253 -8.48 -10.76 -6.85
N THR A 254 -7.64 -9.87 -6.31
CA THR A 254 -7.43 -8.54 -6.87
C THR A 254 -6.84 -8.59 -8.27
N ALA A 255 -5.80 -9.39 -8.49
CA ALA A 255 -5.20 -9.55 -9.82
C ALA A 255 -6.18 -10.17 -10.84
N SER A 256 -7.00 -11.13 -10.39
CA SER A 256 -8.05 -11.74 -11.22
C SER A 256 -9.16 -10.76 -11.57
N ALA A 257 -9.49 -9.85 -10.65
CA ALA A 257 -10.45 -8.78 -10.90
C ALA A 257 -9.89 -7.75 -11.90
N LEU A 258 -8.66 -7.30 -11.72
CA LEU A 258 -7.98 -6.38 -12.64
C LEU A 258 -7.88 -6.97 -14.06
N ALA A 259 -7.66 -8.27 -14.19
CA ALA A 259 -7.58 -8.95 -15.48
C ALA A 259 -8.87 -8.88 -16.33
N GLN A 260 -10.00 -8.46 -15.75
CA GLN A 260 -11.24 -8.22 -16.49
C GLN A 260 -11.23 -6.94 -17.33
N ALA A 261 -10.20 -6.10 -17.18
CA ALA A 261 -10.03 -4.88 -17.95
C ALA A 261 -8.68 -4.88 -18.70
N PRO A 262 -8.50 -5.73 -19.72
CA PRO A 262 -7.21 -5.95 -20.38
C PRO A 262 -6.64 -4.67 -21.02
N ASP A 263 -7.49 -3.86 -21.65
CA ASP A 263 -7.06 -2.61 -22.31
C ASP A 263 -6.58 -1.59 -21.28
N PHE A 264 -7.26 -1.48 -20.15
CA PHE A 264 -6.85 -0.63 -19.04
C PHE A 264 -5.53 -1.11 -18.41
N LEU A 265 -5.28 -2.42 -18.37
CA LEU A 265 -4.05 -3.00 -17.86
C LEU A 265 -2.88 -2.97 -18.85
N ALA A 266 -3.11 -2.85 -20.14
CA ALA A 266 -2.07 -3.01 -21.15
C ALA A 266 -0.88 -2.06 -20.96
N PRO A 267 -1.06 -0.74 -20.77
CA PRO A 267 0.04 0.19 -20.51
C PRO A 267 0.80 -0.12 -19.21
N PHE A 268 0.07 -0.49 -18.16
CA PHE A 268 0.67 -0.89 -16.89
C PHE A 268 1.53 -2.15 -17.04
N ARG A 269 1.03 -3.18 -17.72
CA ARG A 269 1.77 -4.43 -17.99
C ARG A 269 3.05 -4.16 -18.78
N GLN A 270 2.99 -3.27 -19.75
CA GLN A 270 4.16 -2.85 -20.51
C GLN A 270 5.19 -2.18 -19.59
N ALA A 271 4.77 -1.21 -18.79
CA ALA A 271 5.65 -0.52 -17.84
C ALA A 271 6.30 -1.48 -16.85
N VAL A 272 5.56 -2.48 -16.35
CA VAL A 272 6.10 -3.51 -15.45
C VAL A 272 7.16 -4.38 -16.14
N ARG A 273 6.97 -4.74 -17.41
CA ARG A 273 8.00 -5.48 -18.19
C ARG A 273 9.26 -4.64 -18.42
N GLU A 274 9.11 -3.36 -18.69
CA GLU A 274 10.23 -2.42 -18.87
C GLU A 274 10.99 -2.20 -17.56
N ALA A 275 10.29 -2.00 -16.45
CA ALA A 275 10.87 -1.90 -15.12
C ALA A 275 11.61 -3.18 -14.71
N ALA A 276 11.11 -4.36 -15.10
CA ALA A 276 11.79 -5.63 -14.88
C ALA A 276 13.19 -5.68 -15.53
N ARG A 277 13.37 -5.03 -16.66
CA ARG A 277 14.63 -5.00 -17.41
C ARG A 277 15.56 -3.90 -16.91
N SER A 278 15.03 -2.68 -16.80
CA SER A 278 15.80 -1.46 -16.56
C SER A 278 16.08 -1.17 -15.08
N ALA A 279 15.30 -1.72 -14.16
CA ALA A 279 15.20 -1.31 -12.75
C ALA A 279 14.87 0.20 -12.59
N ARG A 280 14.28 0.83 -13.59
CA ARG A 280 13.78 2.21 -13.51
C ARG A 280 12.36 2.17 -12.96
N LEU A 281 12.24 2.21 -11.66
CA LEU A 281 11.00 2.30 -10.90
C LEU A 281 11.33 2.93 -9.55
N PRO A 282 10.37 3.59 -8.89
CA PRO A 282 10.61 4.17 -7.58
C PRO A 282 10.92 3.09 -6.53
N ALA A 283 11.67 3.48 -5.52
CA ALA A 283 11.72 2.69 -4.29
C ALA A 283 10.47 2.96 -3.45
N LEU A 284 9.80 1.91 -3.02
CA LEU A 284 8.67 2.00 -2.11
C LEU A 284 9.22 2.25 -0.71
N ILE A 285 8.87 3.40 -0.14
CA ILE A 285 9.35 3.86 1.16
C ILE A 285 8.14 4.04 2.08
N HIS A 286 8.32 3.63 3.32
CA HIS A 286 7.36 3.89 4.36
C HIS A 286 7.86 5.00 5.29
N ILE A 287 6.99 5.94 5.62
CA ILE A 287 7.20 6.90 6.71
C ILE A 287 6.25 6.50 7.84
N ASP A 288 6.83 6.21 8.99
CA ASP A 288 6.09 6.02 10.21
C ASP A 288 5.76 7.38 10.82
N PHE A 289 4.48 7.67 11.00
CA PHE A 289 4.06 8.95 11.56
C PHE A 289 4.51 9.12 13.02
N ASP A 290 4.64 8.04 13.77
CA ASP A 290 5.19 8.10 15.13
C ASP A 290 6.66 8.55 15.12
N ASP A 291 7.39 8.27 14.05
CA ASP A 291 8.80 8.67 13.89
C ASP A 291 8.98 10.13 13.49
N ILE A 292 7.97 10.76 12.87
CA ILE A 292 8.06 12.15 12.38
C ILE A 292 7.30 13.14 13.26
N SER A 293 6.46 12.66 14.17
CA SER A 293 5.80 13.50 15.18
C SER A 293 6.69 13.65 16.41
N GLU A 294 7.00 14.88 16.81
CA GLU A 294 7.69 15.13 18.07
C GLU A 294 6.79 14.69 19.24
N GLY A 295 7.24 13.67 20.00
CA GLY A 295 6.53 13.14 21.16
C GLY A 295 5.31 12.26 20.85
N GLY A 296 5.16 11.74 19.62
CA GLY A 296 4.04 10.86 19.25
C GLY A 296 2.69 11.54 19.16
N VAL A 297 2.65 12.86 19.22
CA VAL A 297 1.43 13.66 19.06
C VAL A 297 1.45 14.34 17.70
N TYR A 298 0.46 14.04 16.87
CA TYR A 298 0.26 14.74 15.60
C TYR A 298 -0.22 16.16 15.88
N ASP A 299 0.60 17.15 15.56
CA ASP A 299 0.16 18.53 15.57
C ASP A 299 -0.55 18.86 14.25
N TRP A 300 -1.87 18.84 14.30
CA TRP A 300 -2.75 19.17 13.18
C TRP A 300 -3.09 20.66 13.10
N THR A 301 -2.64 21.46 14.05
CA THR A 301 -3.03 22.88 14.14
C THR A 301 -2.35 23.75 13.08
N GLY A 302 -1.28 23.24 12.47
CA GLY A 302 -0.55 23.91 11.39
C GLY A 302 -0.76 23.37 9.98
N VAL A 303 -1.71 22.40 9.80
CA VAL A 303 -1.92 21.73 8.50
C VAL A 303 -3.24 22.14 7.85
#